data_8b5bb2dd4c7edd01ff2ef576496fc9e7
#
_entry.id   8b5bb2dd4c7edd01ff2ef576496fc9e7
#
_cell.length_a   1.000
_cell.length_b   1.000
_cell.length_c   1.000
_cell.angle_alpha   90.00
_cell.angle_beta   90.00
_cell.angle_gamma   90.00
#
_symmetry.space_group_name_H-M   'P 1'
#
loop_
_entity.id
_entity.type
_entity.pdbx_description
1 polymer ?
#
loop_
_entity_poly.entity_id
_entity_poly.type
_entity_poly.pdbx_seq_one_letter_code
_entity_poly.pdbx_strand_id
1 'polypeptide(L)'
;MRQYLDALKYVRDNGVQKGDRTGTGTTEVFGIQTRYNLADGFPAMTTKKLYFKSVAHELLWFLKGTGNIEYLAQNGVHIWDEWPYKNYLEKTGQEIPEINGDDWRAGMKEFIDKIANNHVFAEEWGNLGPVYGVQWRKWPDGKGGIIDQIQNAIDMIKTNPESRRNIVSAWNVAEIDDIVQAGGLPPCHTMFQFNVRPGKNGEKDK
;
A
#
# COMPACT_ATOMS: atom_id res chain seq x y z
N MET A 1 3.90 -21.11 -6.02
CA MET A 1 2.63 -20.34 -6.25
C MET A 1 1.37 -21.22 -6.23
N ARG A 2 1.47 -22.42 -5.72
CA ARG A 2 0.33 -23.35 -5.59
C ARG A 2 -0.82 -22.74 -4.78
N GLN A 3 -0.47 -22.12 -3.65
CA GLN A 3 -1.43 -21.48 -2.73
C GLN A 3 -2.30 -20.42 -3.42
N TYR A 4 -1.72 -19.62 -4.32
CA TYR A 4 -2.47 -18.63 -5.09
C TYR A 4 -3.41 -19.30 -6.10
N LEU A 5 -2.96 -20.31 -6.82
CA LEU A 5 -3.79 -21.05 -7.78
C LEU A 5 -4.93 -21.80 -7.08
N ASP A 6 -4.66 -22.37 -5.91
CA ASP A 6 -5.68 -23.04 -5.10
C ASP A 6 -6.73 -22.03 -4.56
N ALA A 7 -6.30 -20.81 -4.17
CA ALA A 7 -7.20 -19.75 -3.79
C ALA A 7 -8.08 -19.27 -4.97
N LEU A 8 -7.50 -19.08 -6.16
CA LEU A 8 -8.26 -18.74 -7.36
C LEU A 8 -9.31 -19.82 -7.70
N LYS A 9 -8.89 -21.08 -7.66
CA LYS A 9 -9.80 -22.21 -7.88
C LYS A 9 -10.93 -22.22 -6.86
N TYR A 10 -10.60 -22.00 -5.57
CA TYR A 10 -11.60 -21.98 -4.51
C TYR A 10 -12.64 -20.87 -4.72
N VAL A 11 -12.21 -19.64 -5.08
CA VAL A 11 -13.12 -18.53 -5.38
C VAL A 11 -13.99 -18.85 -6.59
N ARG A 12 -13.41 -19.41 -7.67
CA ARG A 12 -14.16 -19.80 -8.87
C ARG A 12 -15.25 -20.83 -8.56
N ASP A 13 -14.93 -21.83 -7.75
CA ASP A 13 -15.79 -22.99 -7.52
C ASP A 13 -16.82 -22.74 -6.39
N ASN A 14 -16.57 -21.81 -5.47
CA ASN A 14 -17.41 -21.56 -4.29
C ASN A 14 -17.84 -20.10 -4.12
N GLY A 15 -17.40 -19.19 -4.97
CA GLY A 15 -17.72 -17.77 -4.88
C GLY A 15 -19.13 -17.45 -5.34
N VAL A 16 -19.65 -16.36 -4.81
CA VAL A 16 -20.92 -15.77 -5.22
C VAL A 16 -20.70 -14.54 -6.09
N GLN A 17 -21.57 -14.34 -7.06
CA GLN A 17 -21.55 -13.15 -7.92
C GLN A 17 -22.06 -11.95 -7.13
N LYS A 18 -21.33 -10.83 -7.20
CA LYS A 18 -21.68 -9.58 -6.55
C LYS A 18 -21.39 -8.40 -7.46
N GLY A 19 -22.23 -7.40 -7.42
CA GLY A 19 -21.97 -6.12 -8.09
C GLY A 19 -20.82 -5.37 -7.42
N ASP A 20 -20.15 -4.53 -8.19
CA ASP A 20 -19.13 -3.60 -7.71
C ASP A 20 -19.36 -2.17 -8.26
N ARG A 21 -18.58 -1.19 -7.75
CA ARG A 21 -18.68 0.21 -8.16
C ARG A 21 -18.31 0.46 -9.64
N THR A 22 -17.61 -0.48 -10.28
CA THR A 22 -17.18 -0.37 -11.68
C THR A 22 -18.20 -0.93 -12.66
N GLY A 23 -19.23 -1.63 -12.17
CA GLY A 23 -20.24 -2.29 -13.00
C GLY A 23 -19.77 -3.59 -13.66
N THR A 24 -18.51 -3.99 -13.47
CA THR A 24 -17.96 -5.24 -14.01
C THR A 24 -18.46 -6.46 -13.24
N GLY A 25 -18.70 -6.30 -11.93
CA GLY A 25 -19.03 -7.37 -11.01
C GLY A 25 -17.83 -8.18 -10.57
N THR A 26 -18.01 -8.91 -9.49
CA THR A 26 -16.98 -9.77 -8.90
C THR A 26 -17.54 -11.13 -8.53
N THR A 27 -16.68 -12.14 -8.55
CA THR A 27 -16.94 -13.43 -7.88
C THR A 27 -16.13 -13.43 -6.59
N GLU A 28 -16.79 -13.53 -5.45
CA GLU A 28 -16.11 -13.42 -4.16
C GLU A 28 -16.45 -14.54 -3.18
N VAL A 29 -15.53 -14.82 -2.26
CA VAL A 29 -15.75 -15.52 -1.01
C VAL A 29 -15.30 -14.65 0.14
N PHE A 30 -15.98 -14.73 1.29
CA PHE A 30 -15.61 -13.94 2.45
C PHE A 30 -14.44 -14.59 3.20
N GLY A 31 -13.24 -14.10 2.91
CA GLY A 31 -12.01 -14.49 3.61
C GLY A 31 -11.43 -15.84 3.18
N ILE A 32 -10.14 -15.81 2.85
CA ILE A 32 -9.30 -17.00 2.63
C ILE A 32 -7.99 -16.76 3.36
N GLN A 33 -7.47 -17.78 4.04
CA GLN A 33 -6.13 -17.74 4.59
C GLN A 33 -5.18 -18.58 3.74
N THR A 34 -4.08 -17.97 3.30
CA THR A 34 -2.97 -18.67 2.62
C THR A 34 -1.71 -18.62 3.48
N ARG A 35 -0.84 -19.64 3.33
CA ARG A 35 0.43 -19.73 4.05
C ARG A 35 1.57 -19.95 3.07
N TYR A 36 2.62 -19.16 3.23
CA TYR A 36 3.83 -19.21 2.41
C TYR A 36 5.03 -19.48 3.30
N ASN A 37 5.78 -20.52 2.98
CA ASN A 37 7.04 -20.80 3.65
C ASN A 37 8.16 -20.01 2.92
N LEU A 38 8.73 -19.02 3.57
CA LEU A 38 9.78 -18.19 2.95
C LEU A 38 11.10 -18.94 2.76
N ALA A 39 11.29 -20.10 3.39
CA ALA A 39 12.43 -20.98 3.11
C ALA A 39 12.37 -21.56 1.68
N ASP A 40 11.18 -21.64 1.08
CA ASP A 40 10.97 -22.06 -0.31
C ASP A 40 11.20 -20.94 -1.31
N GLY A 41 11.56 -19.75 -0.85
CA GLY A 41 11.78 -18.53 -1.62
C GLY A 41 10.71 -17.47 -1.42
N PHE A 42 10.95 -16.29 -2.01
CA PHE A 42 9.99 -15.19 -1.97
C PHE A 42 8.72 -15.54 -2.77
N PRO A 43 7.51 -15.34 -2.22
CA PRO A 43 6.25 -15.75 -2.83
C PRO A 43 5.79 -14.81 -3.98
N ALA A 44 6.67 -14.55 -4.94
CA ALA A 44 6.35 -13.75 -6.11
C ALA A 44 5.34 -14.47 -7.02
N MET A 45 4.31 -13.74 -7.47
CA MET A 45 3.35 -14.26 -8.44
C MET A 45 3.99 -14.46 -9.81
N THR A 46 3.85 -15.66 -10.38
CA THR A 46 4.41 -16.02 -11.70
C THR A 46 3.33 -16.21 -12.77
N THR A 47 2.06 -16.01 -12.43
CA THR A 47 0.94 -16.13 -13.37
C THR A 47 0.82 -14.93 -14.32
N LYS A 48 1.50 -13.84 -14.01
CA LYS A 48 1.69 -12.68 -14.89
C LYS A 48 3.06 -12.05 -14.60
N LYS A 49 3.49 -11.15 -15.48
CA LYS A 49 4.75 -10.39 -15.27
C LYS A 49 4.62 -9.54 -14.00
N LEU A 50 5.50 -9.77 -13.03
CA LEU A 50 5.64 -8.97 -11.83
C LEU A 50 6.77 -7.95 -12.00
N TYR A 51 6.47 -6.67 -11.83
CA TYR A 51 7.46 -5.60 -11.80
C TYR A 51 8.02 -5.45 -10.38
N PHE A 52 8.91 -6.37 -9.99
CA PHE A 52 9.44 -6.46 -8.63
C PHE A 52 10.13 -5.16 -8.17
N LYS A 53 10.79 -4.43 -9.08
CA LYS A 53 11.37 -3.12 -8.79
C LYS A 53 10.32 -2.17 -8.18
N SER A 54 9.13 -2.08 -8.78
CA SER A 54 8.06 -1.22 -8.29
C SER A 54 7.59 -1.65 -6.89
N VAL A 55 7.42 -2.96 -6.66
CA VAL A 55 7.04 -3.49 -5.34
C VAL A 55 8.08 -3.13 -4.26
N ALA A 56 9.36 -3.27 -4.58
CA ALA A 56 10.44 -2.96 -3.65
C ALA A 56 10.51 -1.46 -3.32
N HIS A 57 10.42 -0.58 -4.34
CA HIS A 57 10.43 0.87 -4.14
C HIS A 57 9.19 1.35 -3.38
N GLU A 58 8.01 0.76 -3.64
CA GLU A 58 6.80 1.09 -2.88
C GLU A 58 6.97 0.77 -1.39
N LEU A 59 7.47 -0.42 -1.05
CA LEU A 59 7.74 -0.78 0.34
C LEU A 59 8.77 0.16 0.99
N LEU A 60 9.85 0.51 0.28
CA LEU A 60 10.84 1.47 0.76
C LEU A 60 10.22 2.85 0.98
N TRP A 61 9.31 3.28 0.13
CA TRP A 61 8.58 4.53 0.27
C TRP A 61 7.67 4.50 1.51
N PHE A 62 6.93 3.41 1.75
CA PHE A 62 6.17 3.26 3.00
C PHE A 62 7.06 3.35 4.24
N LEU A 63 8.22 2.70 4.22
CA LEU A 63 9.18 2.74 5.34
C LEU A 63 9.81 4.12 5.56
N LYS A 64 9.80 5.01 4.56
CA LYS A 64 10.20 6.42 4.73
C LYS A 64 9.20 7.25 5.54
N GLY A 65 7.97 6.80 5.70
CA GLY A 65 6.94 7.50 6.48
C GLY A 65 6.47 8.80 5.83
N THR A 66 6.35 8.81 4.52
CA THR A 66 5.85 9.95 3.73
C THR A 66 4.68 9.53 2.85
N GLY A 67 3.75 10.46 2.61
CA GLY A 67 2.70 10.33 1.60
C GLY A 67 3.08 10.95 0.25
N ASN A 68 4.25 11.61 0.14
CA ASN A 68 4.67 12.28 -1.09
C ASN A 68 5.29 11.30 -2.08
N ILE A 69 4.78 11.31 -3.31
CA ILE A 69 5.20 10.38 -4.39
C ILE A 69 6.48 10.79 -5.11
N GLU A 70 7.13 11.89 -4.76
CA GLU A 70 8.36 12.37 -5.41
C GLU A 70 9.41 11.25 -5.55
N TYR A 71 9.65 10.50 -4.46
CA TYR A 71 10.57 9.37 -4.47
C TYR A 71 10.17 8.29 -5.49
N LEU A 72 8.88 7.99 -5.59
CA LEU A 72 8.38 6.99 -6.54
C LEU A 72 8.58 7.45 -7.99
N ALA A 73 8.20 8.71 -8.28
CA ALA A 73 8.37 9.33 -9.59
C ALA A 73 9.85 9.33 -10.03
N GLN A 74 10.77 9.74 -9.14
CA GLN A 74 12.22 9.72 -9.38
C GLN A 74 12.77 8.31 -9.66
N ASN A 75 12.11 7.26 -9.19
CA ASN A 75 12.52 5.87 -9.40
C ASN A 75 11.74 5.15 -10.51
N GLY A 76 10.88 5.88 -11.25
CA GLY A 76 10.07 5.33 -12.34
C GLY A 76 9.02 4.33 -11.85
N VAL A 77 8.39 4.61 -10.71
CA VAL A 77 7.30 3.81 -10.13
C VAL A 77 6.02 4.61 -10.21
N HIS A 78 5.05 4.13 -10.98
CA HIS A 78 3.88 4.87 -11.46
C HIS A 78 2.54 4.35 -10.92
N ILE A 79 2.57 3.52 -9.87
CA ILE A 79 1.35 2.87 -9.34
C ILE A 79 0.48 3.79 -8.48
N TRP A 80 0.98 4.99 -8.15
CA TRP A 80 0.30 5.99 -7.34
C TRP A 80 0.03 7.32 -8.07
N ASP A 81 0.31 7.42 -9.39
CA ASP A 81 0.32 8.66 -10.16
C ASP A 81 -1.07 9.26 -10.34
N GLU A 82 -2.09 8.42 -10.48
CA GLU A 82 -3.45 8.82 -10.86
C GLU A 82 -4.11 9.75 -9.83
N TRP A 83 -3.99 9.44 -8.54
CA TRP A 83 -4.67 10.18 -7.48
C TRP A 83 -4.16 11.62 -7.32
N PRO A 84 -2.85 11.88 -7.20
CA PRO A 84 -2.37 13.25 -7.08
C PRO A 84 -2.57 14.03 -8.37
N TYR A 85 -2.51 13.41 -9.55
CA TYR A 85 -2.79 14.07 -10.81
C TYR A 85 -4.27 14.51 -10.89
N LYS A 86 -5.21 13.64 -10.55
CA LYS A 86 -6.63 13.99 -10.51
C LYS A 86 -6.90 15.13 -9.52
N ASN A 87 -6.36 15.03 -8.31
CA ASN A 87 -6.48 16.07 -7.29
C ASN A 87 -5.88 17.43 -7.73
N TYR A 88 -4.76 17.39 -8.48
CA TYR A 88 -4.15 18.57 -9.07
C TYR A 88 -5.12 19.25 -10.07
N LEU A 89 -5.70 18.48 -11.00
CA LEU A 89 -6.66 19.04 -11.97
C LEU A 89 -7.89 19.64 -11.28
N GLU A 90 -8.47 18.92 -10.32
CA GLU A 90 -9.64 19.40 -9.56
C GLU A 90 -9.35 20.71 -8.81
N LYS A 91 -8.24 20.79 -8.09
CA LYS A 91 -7.88 21.96 -7.29
C LYS A 91 -7.44 23.16 -8.12
N THR A 92 -6.90 22.91 -9.32
CA THR A 92 -6.52 23.99 -10.24
C THR A 92 -7.65 24.41 -11.18
N GLY A 93 -8.84 23.79 -11.07
CA GLY A 93 -10.01 24.09 -11.91
C GLY A 93 -9.83 23.69 -13.37
N GLN A 94 -8.94 22.75 -13.65
CA GLN A 94 -8.74 22.22 -14.99
C GLN A 94 -9.78 21.11 -15.29
N GLU A 95 -10.16 21.01 -16.56
CA GLU A 95 -11.03 19.91 -17.00
C GLU A 95 -10.32 18.58 -16.83
N ILE A 96 -11.06 17.57 -16.32
CA ILE A 96 -10.54 16.20 -16.19
C ILE A 96 -10.79 15.48 -17.52
N PRO A 97 -9.73 15.13 -18.29
CA PRO A 97 -9.88 14.37 -19.51
C PRO A 97 -10.48 13.00 -19.27
N GLU A 98 -10.93 12.34 -20.35
CA GLU A 98 -11.37 10.94 -20.28
C GLU A 98 -10.26 10.07 -19.65
N ILE A 99 -10.59 9.47 -18.50
CA ILE A 99 -9.63 8.64 -17.73
C ILE A 99 -9.14 7.49 -18.62
N ASN A 100 -7.83 7.32 -18.66
CA ASN A 100 -7.12 6.39 -19.56
C ASN A 100 -7.16 6.76 -21.06
N GLY A 101 -7.70 7.92 -21.45
CA GLY A 101 -7.55 8.50 -22.77
C GLY A 101 -6.13 9.02 -23.04
N ASP A 102 -5.86 9.43 -24.25
CA ASP A 102 -4.51 9.91 -24.65
C ASP A 102 -4.15 11.23 -23.95
N ASP A 103 -5.10 12.16 -23.82
CA ASP A 103 -4.90 13.44 -23.15
C ASP A 103 -4.66 13.24 -21.65
N TRP A 104 -5.39 12.31 -21.01
CA TRP A 104 -5.15 11.94 -19.63
C TRP A 104 -3.73 11.41 -19.42
N ARG A 105 -3.28 10.48 -20.27
CA ARG A 105 -1.94 9.89 -20.18
C ARG A 105 -0.84 10.92 -20.41
N ALA A 106 -1.03 11.78 -21.40
CA ALA A 106 -0.07 12.84 -21.72
C ALA A 106 0.07 13.84 -20.57
N GLY A 107 -1.07 14.33 -20.04
CA GLY A 107 -1.08 15.28 -18.94
C GLY A 107 -0.53 14.68 -17.64
N MET A 108 -0.92 13.42 -17.33
CA MET A 108 -0.37 12.72 -16.16
C MET A 108 1.15 12.52 -16.27
N LYS A 109 1.65 12.18 -17.46
CA LYS A 109 3.10 12.08 -17.69
C LYS A 109 3.81 13.41 -17.42
N GLU A 110 3.28 14.53 -17.95
CA GLU A 110 3.87 15.84 -17.71
C GLU A 110 3.84 16.22 -16.22
N PHE A 111 2.74 15.95 -15.54
CA PHE A 111 2.59 16.16 -14.10
C PHE A 111 3.65 15.38 -13.32
N ILE A 112 3.82 14.08 -13.60
CA ILE A 112 4.80 13.22 -12.93
C ILE A 112 6.24 13.63 -13.25
N ASP A 113 6.52 14.06 -14.47
CA ASP A 113 7.83 14.61 -14.82
C ASP A 113 8.14 15.87 -13.98
N LYS A 114 7.13 16.73 -13.71
CA LYS A 114 7.27 17.88 -12.79
C LYS A 114 7.49 17.43 -11.34
N ILE A 115 6.72 16.46 -10.85
CA ILE A 115 6.90 15.89 -9.50
C ILE A 115 8.32 15.35 -9.33
N ALA A 116 8.86 14.64 -10.32
CA ALA A 116 10.19 14.04 -10.23
C ALA A 116 11.33 15.06 -10.21
N ASN A 117 11.16 16.20 -10.91
CA ASN A 117 12.24 17.13 -11.21
C ASN A 117 12.12 18.50 -10.50
N ASN A 118 11.02 18.77 -9.82
CA ASN A 118 10.78 20.02 -9.11
C ASN A 118 10.26 19.74 -7.70
N HIS A 119 11.14 19.81 -6.72
CA HIS A 119 10.82 19.54 -5.32
C HIS A 119 9.72 20.43 -4.76
N VAL A 120 9.69 21.72 -5.10
CA VAL A 120 8.66 22.64 -4.64
C VAL A 120 7.28 22.22 -5.18
N PHE A 121 7.21 21.85 -6.44
CA PHE A 121 5.98 21.31 -7.05
C PHE A 121 5.57 19.98 -6.42
N ALA A 122 6.54 19.11 -6.12
CA ALA A 122 6.28 17.84 -5.44
C ALA A 122 5.76 18.03 -4.01
N GLU A 123 6.30 18.99 -3.24
CA GLU A 123 5.77 19.31 -1.90
C GLU A 123 4.34 19.83 -1.94
N GLU A 124 3.98 20.60 -2.95
CA GLU A 124 2.64 21.16 -3.11
C GLU A 124 1.62 20.13 -3.61
N TRP A 125 2.00 19.30 -4.58
CA TRP A 125 1.05 18.46 -5.34
C TRP A 125 1.27 16.95 -5.22
N GLY A 126 2.41 16.50 -4.70
CA GLY A 126 2.77 15.08 -4.65
C GLY A 126 2.25 14.31 -3.43
N ASN A 127 1.64 15.01 -2.46
CA ASN A 127 1.25 14.39 -1.20
C ASN A 127 -0.15 13.76 -1.26
N LEU A 128 -0.22 12.46 -1.02
CA LEU A 128 -1.45 11.66 -0.98
C LEU A 128 -2.16 11.67 0.39
N GLY A 129 -1.60 12.40 1.36
CA GLY A 129 -2.12 12.37 2.73
C GLY A 129 -1.64 11.16 3.55
N PRO A 130 -2.45 10.71 4.53
CA PRO A 130 -2.04 9.72 5.52
C PRO A 130 -2.13 8.28 5.00
N VAL A 131 -1.46 8.00 3.86
CA VAL A 131 -1.33 6.64 3.32
C VAL A 131 -0.41 5.76 4.16
N TYR A 132 -0.25 4.49 3.81
CA TYR A 132 0.47 3.44 4.54
C TYR A 132 1.72 3.89 5.30
N GLY A 133 2.64 4.61 4.64
CA GLY A 133 3.89 5.03 5.25
C GLY A 133 3.69 6.01 6.40
N VAL A 134 2.75 6.93 6.25
CA VAL A 134 2.40 7.89 7.32
C VAL A 134 1.79 7.15 8.50
N GLN A 135 0.84 6.24 8.26
CA GLN A 135 0.23 5.44 9.33
C GLN A 135 1.26 4.58 10.06
N TRP A 136 2.20 3.97 9.34
CA TRP A 136 3.21 3.09 9.94
C TRP A 136 4.26 3.82 10.77
N ARG A 137 4.63 5.03 10.35
CA ARG A 137 5.78 5.76 10.92
C ARG A 137 5.40 7.03 11.68
N LYS A 138 4.20 7.56 11.47
CA LYS A 138 3.77 8.86 12.03
C LYS A 138 2.30 8.81 12.48
N TRP A 139 1.85 7.70 13.07
CA TRP A 139 0.50 7.59 13.59
C TRP A 139 0.23 8.66 14.66
N PRO A 140 -0.86 9.45 14.55
CA PRO A 140 -1.19 10.45 15.58
C PRO A 140 -1.47 9.79 16.94
N ASP A 141 -0.82 10.28 18.01
CA ASP A 141 -1.01 9.77 19.37
C ASP A 141 -2.23 10.36 20.09
N GLY A 142 -2.97 11.27 19.44
CA GLY A 142 -4.10 12.00 20.02
C GLY A 142 -3.72 13.09 21.00
N LYS A 143 -2.43 13.35 21.21
CA LYS A 143 -1.89 14.37 22.17
C LYS A 143 -0.98 15.37 21.47
N GLY A 144 -0.96 15.38 20.15
CA GLY A 144 -0.11 16.24 19.33
C GLY A 144 1.27 15.67 19.00
N GLY A 145 1.54 14.43 19.39
CA GLY A 145 2.72 13.66 19.03
C GLY A 145 2.44 12.57 17.99
N ILE A 146 3.46 11.76 17.73
CA ILE A 146 3.40 10.66 16.77
C ILE A 146 3.89 9.35 17.39
N ILE A 147 3.38 8.24 16.88
CA ILE A 147 3.80 6.87 17.18
C ILE A 147 4.44 6.29 15.94
N ASP A 148 5.70 5.87 16.03
CA ASP A 148 6.38 5.08 15.00
C ASP A 148 6.13 3.60 15.26
N GLN A 149 5.12 3.03 14.61
CA GLN A 149 4.73 1.64 14.80
C GLN A 149 5.81 0.65 14.32
N ILE A 150 6.57 1.01 13.26
CA ILE A 150 7.66 0.17 12.74
C ILE A 150 8.81 0.11 13.76
N GLN A 151 9.21 1.26 14.33
CA GLN A 151 10.25 1.27 15.35
C GLN A 151 9.81 0.50 16.59
N ASN A 152 8.57 0.69 17.04
CA ASN A 152 8.01 -0.05 18.17
C ASN A 152 8.00 -1.57 17.92
N ALA A 153 7.67 -2.01 16.69
CA ALA A 153 7.72 -3.42 16.33
C ALA A 153 9.14 -3.99 16.37
N ILE A 154 10.12 -3.24 15.85
CA ILE A 154 11.55 -3.62 15.90
C ILE A 154 12.01 -3.76 17.35
N ASP A 155 11.69 -2.80 18.20
CA ASP A 155 12.11 -2.80 19.60
C ASP A 155 11.43 -3.92 20.38
N MET A 156 10.15 -4.19 20.10
CA MET A 156 9.40 -5.29 20.69
C MET A 156 10.01 -6.66 20.31
N ILE A 157 10.39 -6.86 19.04
CA ILE A 157 11.05 -8.09 18.59
C ILE A 157 12.36 -8.31 19.33
N LYS A 158 13.12 -7.23 19.62
CA LYS A 158 14.41 -7.30 20.32
C LYS A 158 14.27 -7.53 21.83
N THR A 159 13.26 -6.93 22.45
CA THR A 159 13.17 -6.88 23.93
C THR A 159 12.16 -7.89 24.48
N ASN A 160 11.12 -8.22 23.72
CA ASN A 160 10.08 -9.16 24.12
C ASN A 160 9.54 -9.93 22.89
N PRO A 161 10.35 -10.83 22.30
CA PRO A 161 10.03 -11.52 21.05
C PRO A 161 8.74 -12.38 21.11
N GLU A 162 8.37 -12.86 22.29
CA GLU A 162 7.17 -13.68 22.51
C GLU A 162 5.88 -12.84 22.58
N SER A 163 5.99 -11.52 22.51
CA SER A 163 4.82 -10.63 22.55
C SER A 163 3.84 -10.89 21.39
N ARG A 164 2.57 -10.97 21.70
CA ARG A 164 1.47 -11.02 20.73
C ARG A 164 0.97 -9.65 20.29
N ARG A 165 1.61 -8.57 20.77
CA ARG A 165 1.26 -7.17 20.49
C ARG A 165 2.12 -6.56 19.38
N ASN A 166 2.85 -7.37 18.64
CA ASN A 166 3.76 -6.97 17.57
C ASN A 166 2.98 -6.69 16.27
N ILE A 167 2.10 -5.69 16.33
CA ILE A 167 1.14 -5.33 15.29
C ILE A 167 1.47 -3.95 14.76
N VAL A 168 1.37 -3.79 13.44
CA VAL A 168 1.43 -2.50 12.72
C VAL A 168 0.12 -2.36 11.95
N SER A 169 -0.63 -1.29 12.22
CA SER A 169 -1.93 -1.01 11.59
C SER A 169 -1.79 0.15 10.59
N ALA A 170 -2.43 0.03 9.45
CA ALA A 170 -2.62 1.13 8.51
C ALA A 170 -4.07 1.65 8.53
N TRP A 171 -4.99 0.92 9.15
CA TRP A 171 -6.40 1.28 9.19
C TRP A 171 -6.67 2.27 10.33
N ASN A 172 -6.68 3.57 10.01
CA ASN A 172 -7.01 4.64 10.94
C ASN A 172 -8.47 5.06 10.75
N VAL A 173 -9.34 4.60 11.64
CA VAL A 173 -10.79 4.82 11.55
C VAL A 173 -11.15 6.31 11.49
N ALA A 174 -10.35 7.16 12.12
CA ALA A 174 -10.60 8.61 12.14
C ALA A 174 -10.35 9.28 10.77
N GLU A 175 -9.64 8.64 9.84
CA GLU A 175 -9.21 9.22 8.56
C GLU A 175 -9.80 8.51 7.34
N ILE A 176 -10.47 7.37 7.52
CA ILE A 176 -11.00 6.57 6.39
C ILE A 176 -12.02 7.34 5.56
N ASP A 177 -12.96 8.01 6.23
CA ASP A 177 -14.00 8.76 5.53
C ASP A 177 -13.42 9.94 4.75
N ASP A 178 -12.45 10.64 5.32
CA ASP A 178 -11.76 11.75 4.65
C ASP A 178 -10.98 11.27 3.43
N ILE A 179 -10.31 10.13 3.52
CA ILE A 179 -9.60 9.50 2.39
C ILE A 179 -10.58 9.17 1.27
N VAL A 180 -11.71 8.56 1.60
CA VAL A 180 -12.73 8.19 0.59
C VAL A 180 -13.37 9.42 -0.04
N GLN A 181 -13.71 10.45 0.75
CA GLN A 181 -14.29 11.70 0.25
C GLN A 181 -13.32 12.46 -0.66
N ALA A 182 -12.02 12.39 -0.38
CA ALA A 182 -10.98 12.94 -1.24
C ALA A 182 -10.72 12.10 -2.51
N GLY A 183 -11.51 11.05 -2.76
CA GLY A 183 -11.36 10.16 -3.92
C GLY A 183 -10.22 9.14 -3.80
N GLY A 184 -9.58 9.04 -2.63
CA GLY A 184 -8.54 8.06 -2.34
C GLY A 184 -9.10 6.67 -2.04
N LEU A 185 -8.20 5.71 -1.85
CA LEU A 185 -8.55 4.33 -1.49
C LEU A 185 -8.19 4.05 -0.03
N PRO A 186 -9.11 3.45 0.75
CA PRO A 186 -8.79 2.92 2.06
C PRO A 186 -7.66 1.88 1.98
N PRO A 187 -6.88 1.70 3.06
CA PRO A 187 -5.78 0.74 3.06
C PRO A 187 -6.25 -0.70 2.81
N CYS A 188 -5.82 -1.33 1.71
CA CYS A 188 -6.07 -2.75 1.44
C CYS A 188 -5.27 -3.65 2.40
N HIS A 189 -4.05 -3.24 2.75
CA HIS A 189 -3.22 -3.88 3.77
C HIS A 189 -3.56 -3.29 5.14
N THR A 190 -4.65 -3.72 5.73
CA THR A 190 -5.18 -3.12 6.97
C THR A 190 -4.21 -3.21 8.13
N MET A 191 -3.51 -4.34 8.27
CA MET A 191 -2.52 -4.58 9.31
C MET A 191 -1.57 -5.73 8.94
N PHE A 192 -0.44 -5.75 9.63
CA PHE A 192 0.41 -6.94 9.69
C PHE A 192 0.92 -7.18 11.12
N GLN A 193 1.32 -8.41 11.40
CA GLN A 193 1.78 -8.84 12.71
C GLN A 193 3.05 -9.66 12.57
N PHE A 194 4.02 -9.43 13.44
CA PHE A 194 5.17 -10.31 13.60
C PHE A 194 4.92 -11.33 14.70
N ASN A 195 5.37 -12.56 14.47
CA ASN A 195 5.39 -13.62 15.45
C ASN A 195 6.77 -14.27 15.42
N VAL A 196 7.50 -14.14 16.50
CA VAL A 196 8.81 -14.78 16.66
C VAL A 196 8.61 -16.15 17.27
N ARG A 197 9.24 -17.17 16.71
CA ARG A 197 9.23 -18.52 17.24
C ARG A 197 10.61 -18.90 17.76
N PRO A 198 10.70 -19.46 18.97
CA PRO A 198 11.96 -19.99 19.46
C PRO A 198 12.56 -21.00 18.47
N GLY A 199 13.85 -20.89 18.26
CA GLY A 199 14.60 -21.86 17.45
C GLY A 199 14.56 -23.24 18.10
N LYS A 200 14.53 -24.28 17.29
CA LYS A 200 14.60 -25.66 17.77
C LYS A 200 16.07 -26.09 17.85
N ASN A 201 16.44 -26.79 18.95
CA ASN A 201 17.77 -27.43 19.10
C ASN A 201 18.97 -26.47 18.93
N GLY A 202 18.88 -25.24 19.46
CA GLY A 202 19.97 -24.26 19.38
C GLY A 202 20.03 -23.44 18.09
N GLU A 203 19.05 -23.58 17.19
CA GLU A 203 18.87 -22.65 16.06
C GLU A 203 18.47 -21.25 16.60
N LYS A 204 18.73 -20.21 15.79
CA LYS A 204 18.25 -18.85 16.11
C LYS A 204 16.72 -18.79 16.01
N ASP A 205 16.12 -17.89 16.76
CA ASP A 205 14.68 -17.57 16.67
C ASP A 205 14.29 -17.17 15.24
N LYS A 206 13.08 -17.54 14.84
CA LYS A 206 12.53 -17.32 13.49
C LYS A 206 11.31 -16.43 13.53
#